data_55f305c76ba14bfb21d4c89d58147b5c
#
_entry.id   55f305c76ba14bfb21d4c89d58147b5c
#
_cell.length_a   1.000
_cell.length_b   1.000
_cell.length_c   1.000
_cell.angle_alpha   90.00
_cell.angle_beta   90.00
_cell.angle_gamma   90.00
#
_symmetry.space_group_name_H-M   'P 1'
#
loop_
_entity.id
_entity.type
_entity.pdbx_description
1 polymer ?
#
loop_
_entity_poly.entity_id
_entity_poly.type
_entity_poly.pdbx_seq_one_letter_code
_entity_poly.pdbx_strand_id
1 'polypeptide(L)'
;XTDESGLIQVQFGNVMRSWFLDMAANDPLLVQNIYSSLKLFTELCYLPENQLIFSLNSGDTVLWANTRILHARSAYNLIGIPERERHLLGCYFSWDTIKSKIRLIRRQLKLEEDQETL
;
A
#
# COMPACT_ATOMS: atom_id res chain seq x y z
N UNK A 1 7.11 -1.78 11.63
CA UNK A 1 7.62 -1.70 11.65
C UNK A 1 8.02 -0.74 11.36
N THR A 2 8.98 -0.46 11.72
CA THR A 2 9.70 0.68 11.17
C THR A 2 10.81 0.16 10.26
N ASP A 3 11.16 0.95 9.25
CA ASP A 3 12.29 0.60 8.38
C ASP A 3 13.62 1.04 9.03
N GLU A 4 14.72 0.84 8.32
CA GLU A 4 16.08 1.17 8.82
C GLU A 4 16.27 2.67 9.06
N SER A 5 15.47 3.52 8.42
CA SER A 5 15.50 4.98 8.63
C SER A 5 14.57 5.44 9.75
N GLY A 6 13.86 4.51 10.39
CA GLY A 6 12.90 4.83 11.44
C GLY A 6 11.51 5.21 10.94
N LEU A 7 11.28 5.17 9.63
CA LEU A 7 9.95 5.48 9.09
C LEU A 7 8.96 4.35 9.36
N ILE A 8 7.77 4.73 9.76
CA ILE A 8 6.70 3.77 10.04
C ILE A 8 6.26 3.10 8.74
N GLN A 9 6.25 1.79 8.76
CA GLN A 9 5.69 0.97 7.68
C GLN A 9 4.33 0.45 8.08
N VAL A 10 3.42 0.34 7.13
CA VAL A 10 2.08 -0.18 7.35
C VAL A 10 1.78 -1.29 6.35
N GLN A 11 1.23 -2.38 6.87
CA GLN A 11 0.68 -3.46 6.04
C GLN A 11 -0.59 -3.92 6.75
N PHE A 12 -1.71 -3.80 6.07
CA PHE A 12 -2.99 -4.11 6.66
C PHE A 12 -3.94 -4.64 5.59
N GLY A 13 -4.54 -5.78 5.87
CA GLY A 13 -5.55 -6.35 4.99
C GLY A 13 -6.56 -7.11 5.82
N ASN A 14 -7.78 -6.65 5.84
CA ASN A 14 -8.83 -7.23 6.68
C ASN A 14 -9.10 -8.70 6.31
N VAL A 15 -9.02 -9.02 5.02
CA VAL A 15 -9.28 -10.37 4.51
C VAL A 15 -8.19 -11.36 4.94
N MET A 16 -6.97 -10.86 5.15
CA MET A 16 -5.81 -11.71 5.49
C MET A 16 -5.59 -11.83 7.00
N ARG A 17 -6.47 -11.22 7.79
CA ARG A 17 -6.34 -11.26 9.24
C ARG A 17 -6.70 -12.64 9.77
N SER A 18 -5.86 -13.17 10.66
CA SER A 18 -6.19 -14.43 11.34
C SER A 18 -7.41 -14.25 12.24
N TRP A 19 -8.31 -15.21 12.20
CA TRP A 19 -9.45 -15.26 13.12
C TRP A 19 -9.05 -15.72 14.52
N PHE A 20 -7.86 -16.28 14.65
CA PHE A 20 -7.39 -16.88 15.90
C PHE A 20 -6.29 -16.01 16.52
N LEU A 21 -6.51 -15.60 17.76
CA LEU A 21 -5.59 -14.76 18.52
C LEU A 21 -4.99 -15.57 19.67
N ASP A 22 -3.97 -16.35 19.35
CA ASP A 22 -3.27 -17.22 20.34
C ASP A 22 -2.88 -16.45 21.60
N MET A 23 -2.32 -15.25 21.40
CA MET A 23 -1.80 -14.43 22.50
C MET A 23 -2.90 -13.97 23.46
N ALA A 24 -4.14 -13.92 22.98
CA ALA A 24 -5.26 -13.39 23.73
C ALA A 24 -6.30 -14.46 24.08
N ALA A 25 -5.94 -15.74 23.93
CA ALA A 25 -6.91 -16.83 24.11
C ALA A 25 -7.57 -16.84 25.49
N ASN A 26 -6.86 -16.35 26.51
CA ASN A 26 -7.35 -16.34 27.89
C ASN A 26 -7.50 -14.92 28.47
N ASP A 27 -7.52 -13.91 27.59
CA ASP A 27 -7.62 -12.51 28.03
C ASP A 27 -8.70 -11.76 27.20
N PRO A 28 -9.96 -11.81 27.64
CA PRO A 28 -11.03 -11.12 26.92
C PRO A 28 -10.84 -9.61 26.79
N LEU A 29 -10.21 -8.97 27.78
CA LEU A 29 -9.94 -7.53 27.71
C LEU A 29 -8.94 -7.21 26.62
N LEU A 30 -7.89 -8.02 26.48
CA LEU A 30 -6.91 -7.85 25.41
C LEU A 30 -7.58 -8.03 24.03
N VAL A 31 -8.44 -9.03 23.88
CA VAL A 31 -9.21 -9.25 22.65
C VAL A 31 -10.03 -8.00 22.31
N GLN A 32 -10.76 -7.48 23.30
CA GLN A 32 -11.59 -6.30 23.12
C GLN A 32 -10.76 -5.08 22.67
N ASN A 33 -9.63 -4.88 23.33
CA ASN A 33 -8.72 -3.76 23.00
C ASN A 33 -8.16 -3.89 21.58
N ILE A 34 -7.81 -5.11 21.15
CA ILE A 34 -7.32 -5.36 19.78
C ILE A 34 -8.39 -4.98 18.77
N TYR A 35 -9.63 -5.46 18.97
CA TYR A 35 -10.70 -5.17 18.02
C TYR A 35 -11.11 -3.70 18.03
N SER A 36 -11.10 -3.05 19.19
CA SER A 36 -11.37 -1.61 19.29
C SER A 36 -10.31 -0.80 18.54
N SER A 37 -9.04 -1.20 18.67
CA SER A 37 -7.94 -0.53 17.97
C SER A 37 -8.03 -0.73 16.46
N LEU A 38 -8.38 -1.95 16.01
CA LEU A 38 -8.58 -2.24 14.59
C LEU A 38 -9.74 -1.43 14.01
N LYS A 39 -10.82 -1.31 14.78
CA LYS A 39 -11.97 -0.49 14.37
C LYS A 39 -11.55 0.97 14.22
N LEU A 40 -10.90 1.53 15.24
CA LEU A 40 -10.41 2.91 15.21
C LEU A 40 -9.47 3.14 14.03
N PHE A 41 -8.52 2.22 13.81
CA PHE A 41 -7.60 2.32 12.68
C PHE A 41 -8.36 2.36 11.36
N THR A 42 -9.36 1.49 11.20
CA THR A 42 -10.18 1.46 9.98
C THR A 42 -10.94 2.78 9.81
N GLU A 43 -11.54 3.29 10.88
CA GLU A 43 -12.27 4.57 10.85
C GLU A 43 -11.34 5.71 10.42
N LEU A 44 -10.13 5.75 10.98
CA LEU A 44 -9.13 6.76 10.62
C LEU A 44 -8.73 6.69 9.14
N CYS A 45 -8.63 5.47 8.59
CA CYS A 45 -8.33 5.29 7.16
C CYS A 45 -9.42 5.87 6.25
N TYR A 46 -10.66 5.95 6.75
CA TYR A 46 -11.78 6.45 5.94
C TYR A 46 -12.10 7.93 6.18
N LEU A 47 -11.35 8.62 7.02
CA LEU A 47 -11.51 10.07 7.16
C LEU A 47 -11.09 10.76 5.86
N PRO A 48 -11.87 11.74 5.38
CA PRO A 48 -11.55 12.42 4.11
C PRO A 48 -10.14 12.99 4.04
N GLU A 49 -9.65 13.53 5.14
CA GLU A 49 -8.30 14.11 5.21
C GLU A 49 -7.18 13.08 5.09
N ASN A 50 -7.50 11.78 5.27
CA ASN A 50 -6.54 10.70 5.15
C ASN A 50 -6.66 9.94 3.82
N GLN A 51 -7.51 10.40 2.91
CA GLN A 51 -7.77 9.72 1.65
C GLN A 51 -7.38 10.58 0.46
N LEU A 52 -6.77 9.94 -0.53
CA LEU A 52 -6.61 10.50 -1.87
C LEU A 52 -7.45 9.63 -2.80
N ILE A 53 -8.54 10.19 -3.31
CA ILE A 53 -9.49 9.48 -4.17
C ILE A 53 -9.35 10.01 -5.60
N PHE A 54 -9.13 9.11 -6.55
CA PHE A 54 -9.01 9.47 -7.95
C PHE A 54 -9.43 8.30 -8.84
N SER A 55 -9.71 8.59 -10.09
CA SER A 55 -10.05 7.61 -11.09
C SER A 55 -8.89 7.43 -12.07
N LEU A 56 -8.64 6.20 -12.46
CA LEU A 56 -7.63 5.87 -13.47
C LEU A 56 -8.30 5.73 -14.84
N ASN A 57 -7.70 6.36 -15.82
CA ASN A 57 -8.08 6.23 -17.23
C ASN A 57 -7.19 5.20 -17.92
N SER A 58 -7.58 4.79 -19.11
CA SER A 58 -6.74 3.91 -19.92
C SER A 58 -5.39 4.59 -20.20
N GLY A 59 -4.31 3.89 -19.90
CA GLY A 59 -2.95 4.40 -20.09
C GLY A 59 -2.35 5.03 -18.85
N ASP A 60 -3.14 5.30 -17.82
CA ASP A 60 -2.60 5.86 -16.56
C ASP A 60 -1.72 4.82 -15.85
N THR A 61 -0.66 5.30 -15.25
CA THR A 61 0.24 4.50 -14.42
C THR A 61 0.36 5.14 -13.04
N VAL A 62 0.26 4.34 -12.00
CA VAL A 62 0.42 4.80 -10.62
C VAL A 62 1.56 4.05 -9.97
N LEU A 63 2.43 4.79 -9.31
CA LEU A 63 3.55 4.23 -8.55
C LEU A 63 3.45 4.70 -7.10
N TRP A 64 3.61 3.78 -6.16
CA TRP A 64 3.57 4.16 -4.74
C TRP A 64 4.47 3.25 -3.92
N ALA A 65 4.87 3.76 -2.75
CA ALA A 65 5.62 2.99 -1.76
C ALA A 65 4.65 2.08 -1.00
N ASN A 66 4.63 0.81 -1.34
CA ASN A 66 3.62 -0.15 -0.87
C ASN A 66 3.65 -0.38 0.64
N THR A 67 4.75 -0.05 1.31
CA THR A 67 4.86 -0.15 2.76
C THR A 67 4.49 1.15 3.48
N ARG A 68 4.18 2.22 2.72
CA ARG A 68 3.83 3.53 3.28
C ARG A 68 2.37 3.91 3.08
N ILE A 69 1.71 3.30 2.10
CA ILE A 69 0.37 3.69 1.68
C ILE A 69 -0.53 2.46 1.65
N LEU A 70 -1.66 2.56 2.31
CA LEU A 70 -2.74 1.60 2.13
C LEU A 70 -3.54 2.01 0.90
N HIS A 71 -4.05 1.04 0.17
CA HIS A 71 -4.84 1.31 -1.02
C HIS A 71 -5.99 0.34 -1.14
N ALA A 72 -7.05 0.80 -1.73
CA ALA A 72 -8.24 -0.01 -1.96
C ALA A 72 -8.93 0.47 -3.23
N ARG A 73 -9.88 -0.31 -3.65
CA ARG A 73 -10.70 0.01 -4.81
C ARG A 73 -12.16 0.14 -4.35
N SER A 74 -12.83 1.16 -4.81
CA SER A 74 -14.27 1.29 -4.60
C SER A 74 -15.04 0.24 -5.41
N ALA A 75 -16.26 -0.03 -5.02
CA ALA A 75 -17.16 -0.85 -5.82
C ALA A 75 -17.39 -0.19 -7.18
N TYR A 76 -17.61 -0.97 -8.19
CA TYR A 76 -17.94 -0.48 -9.54
C TYR A 76 -19.00 -1.39 -10.15
N ASN A 77 -19.81 -0.80 -10.99
CA ASN A 77 -20.85 -1.51 -11.72
C ASN A 77 -20.51 -1.57 -13.20
N LEU A 78 -20.63 -2.77 -13.76
CA LEU A 78 -20.46 -2.98 -15.20
C LEU A 78 -21.81 -2.94 -15.93
N ILE A 79 -22.86 -2.44 -15.27
CA ILE A 79 -24.20 -2.40 -15.85
C ILE A 79 -24.21 -1.49 -17.09
N GLY A 80 -24.57 -2.06 -18.22
CA GLY A 80 -24.74 -1.31 -19.46
C GLY A 80 -23.52 -1.21 -20.37
N ILE A 81 -22.39 -1.84 -20.02
CA ILE A 81 -21.20 -1.84 -20.88
C ILE A 81 -20.63 -3.27 -20.94
N PRO A 82 -21.28 -4.18 -21.68
CA PRO A 82 -20.86 -5.60 -21.66
C PRO A 82 -19.49 -5.88 -22.28
N GLU A 83 -18.94 -4.94 -23.03
CA GLU A 83 -17.72 -5.17 -23.82
C GLU A 83 -16.46 -4.49 -23.24
N ARG A 84 -16.56 -3.78 -22.12
CA ARG A 84 -15.39 -3.13 -21.51
C ARG A 84 -14.86 -3.95 -20.33
N GLU A 85 -13.85 -4.72 -20.61
CA GLU A 85 -13.08 -5.35 -19.54
C GLU A 85 -12.18 -4.30 -18.87
N ARG A 86 -12.32 -4.17 -17.56
CA ARG A 86 -11.40 -3.36 -16.78
C ARG A 86 -10.14 -4.19 -16.55
N HIS A 87 -9.04 -3.75 -17.11
CA HIS A 87 -7.76 -4.43 -16.98
C HIS A 87 -6.80 -3.56 -16.16
N LEU A 88 -6.29 -4.10 -15.06
CA LEU A 88 -5.28 -3.43 -14.26
C LEU A 88 -4.09 -4.38 -14.10
N LEU A 89 -2.95 -3.97 -14.60
CA LEU A 89 -1.70 -4.73 -14.47
C LEU A 89 -0.90 -4.15 -13.31
N GLY A 90 -0.39 -5.00 -12.43
CA GLY A 90 0.42 -4.58 -11.31
C GLY A 90 1.70 -5.38 -11.18
N CYS A 91 2.74 -4.74 -10.71
CA CYS A 91 4.00 -5.41 -10.40
C CYS A 91 4.65 -4.77 -9.19
N TYR A 92 5.54 -5.52 -8.55
CA TYR A 92 6.24 -5.09 -7.35
C TYR A 92 7.73 -5.07 -7.62
N PHE A 93 8.40 -4.05 -7.09
CA PHE A 93 9.85 -3.92 -7.19
C PHE A 93 10.43 -3.73 -5.80
N SER A 94 11.56 -4.36 -5.54
CA SER A 94 12.34 -4.03 -4.35
C SER A 94 13.08 -2.72 -4.56
N TRP A 95 13.38 -2.01 -3.47
CA TRP A 95 14.19 -0.79 -3.54
C TRP A 95 15.57 -1.08 -4.13
N ASP A 96 16.15 -2.24 -3.84
CA ASP A 96 17.47 -2.62 -4.40
C ASP A 96 17.41 -2.71 -5.92
N THR A 97 16.35 -3.31 -6.45
CA THR A 97 16.16 -3.39 -7.91
C THR A 97 16.04 -2.00 -8.53
N ILE A 98 15.25 -1.13 -7.91
CA ILE A 98 15.05 0.25 -8.39
C ILE A 98 16.37 1.02 -8.36
N LYS A 99 17.06 1.00 -7.21
CA LYS A 99 18.36 1.71 -7.04
C LYS A 99 19.41 1.20 -8.03
N SER A 100 19.49 -0.11 -8.22
CA SER A 100 20.40 -0.71 -9.18
C SER A 100 20.12 -0.22 -10.60
N LYS A 101 18.84 -0.19 -10.99
CA LYS A 101 18.47 0.26 -12.34
C LYS A 101 18.75 1.76 -12.53
N ILE A 102 18.49 2.57 -11.51
CA ILE A 102 18.81 4.01 -11.54
C ILE A 102 20.32 4.20 -11.77
N ARG A 103 21.19 3.48 -11.03
CA ARG A 103 22.64 3.58 -11.20
C ARG A 103 23.06 3.22 -12.62
N LEU A 104 22.47 2.15 -13.18
CA LEU A 104 22.77 1.75 -14.57
C LEU A 104 22.39 2.84 -15.57
N ILE A 105 21.18 3.38 -15.43
CA ILE A 105 20.67 4.42 -16.35
C ILE A 105 21.55 5.68 -16.25
N ARG A 106 21.90 6.10 -15.02
CA ARG A 106 22.78 7.27 -14.82
C ARG A 106 24.12 7.08 -15.54
N ARG A 107 24.75 5.90 -15.42
CA ARG A 107 26.00 5.58 -16.12
C ARG A 107 25.83 5.64 -17.65
N GLN A 108 24.75 5.07 -18.16
CA GLN A 108 24.47 5.08 -19.60
C GLN A 108 24.28 6.50 -20.14
N LEU A 109 23.66 7.36 -19.36
CA LEU A 109 23.39 8.75 -19.73
C LEU A 109 24.54 9.69 -19.36
N LYS A 110 25.63 9.17 -18.77
CA LYS A 110 26.79 9.94 -18.32
C LYS A 110 26.41 11.06 -17.35
N LEU A 111 25.38 10.84 -16.55
CA LEU A 111 24.97 11.79 -15.51
C LEU A 111 25.89 11.65 -14.31
N GLU A 112 26.29 12.76 -13.71
CA GLU A 112 27.10 12.75 -12.48
C GLU A 112 26.34 12.02 -11.36
N GLU A 113 27.11 11.31 -10.52
CA GLU A 113 26.53 10.65 -9.36
C GLU A 113 26.23 11.71 -8.29
N ASP A 114 25.02 12.21 -8.27
CA ASP A 114 24.57 13.00 -7.13
C ASP A 114 24.66 12.15 -5.87
N GLN A 115 25.15 12.72 -4.80
CA GLN A 115 25.23 12.07 -3.50
C GLN A 115 23.84 11.51 -3.13
N GLU A 116 23.86 10.28 -2.65
CA GLU A 116 22.66 9.52 -2.33
C GLU A 116 21.72 10.28 -1.41
N THR A 117 20.66 10.83 -1.98
CA THR A 117 19.53 11.35 -1.20
C THR A 117 18.27 10.65 -1.69
N LEU A 118 18.11 9.39 -1.26
CA LEU A 118 16.85 8.64 -1.38
C LEU A 118 16.69 7.72 -0.18
#